data_8a214066060852ad3164cea95625f03e
#
_entry.id   8a214066060852ad3164cea95625f03e
#
_cell.length_a   1.000
_cell.length_b   1.000
_cell.length_c   1.000
_cell.angle_alpha   90.00
_cell.angle_beta   90.00
_cell.angle_gamma   90.00
#
_symmetry.space_group_name_H-M   'P 1'
#
loop_
_entity.id
_entity.type
_entity.pdbx_description
1 polymer ?
#
loop_
_entity_poly.entity_id
_entity_poly.type
_entity_poly.pdbx_seq_one_letter_code
_entity_poly.pdbx_strand_id
1 'polypeptide(L)'
;MTGRFGHSKDFTYLCHMKQEIIIRGIEDLDRAAGEFLEKIGNNTLIAFFAPMGSGKTTFTTAICKVLGVTDPVGSPTFAIVNEYMRADGDPMYHFDFYRINKLSEAIEIGLYDYLDSGCLCIMEWPENIEDLLPEETLKVYITVNPDQTRTVSWEA
;
A
#
# COMPACT_ATOMS: atom_id res chain seq x y z
N MET A 1 27.13 20.23 -22.90
CA MET A 1 26.21 21.16 -22.23
C MET A 1 24.76 20.81 -22.48
N THR A 2 24.38 20.74 -23.75
CA THR A 2 23.02 20.35 -24.11
C THR A 2 22.66 18.97 -23.62
N GLY A 3 23.61 18.02 -23.58
CA GLY A 3 23.39 16.69 -23.05
C GLY A 3 22.99 16.65 -21.58
N ARG A 4 23.31 17.71 -20.86
CA ARG A 4 22.96 17.83 -19.47
C ARG A 4 21.46 17.93 -19.22
N PHE A 5 20.78 18.69 -20.07
CA PHE A 5 19.33 18.84 -19.98
C PHE A 5 18.61 17.55 -20.38
N GLY A 6 19.10 16.91 -21.43
CA GLY A 6 18.61 15.59 -21.82
C GLY A 6 18.80 14.58 -20.69
N HIS A 7 19.93 14.65 -20.01
CA HIS A 7 20.24 13.78 -18.89
C HIS A 7 19.25 13.96 -17.74
N SER A 8 18.94 15.21 -17.39
CA SER A 8 17.95 15.52 -16.36
C SER A 8 16.57 14.96 -16.71
N LYS A 9 16.16 15.11 -17.97
CA LYS A 9 14.91 14.58 -18.48
C LYS A 9 14.88 13.07 -18.36
N ASP A 10 15.95 12.41 -18.79
CA ASP A 10 16.05 10.97 -18.76
C ASP A 10 16.01 10.45 -17.31
N PHE A 11 16.68 11.13 -16.40
CA PHE A 11 16.67 10.79 -14.99
C PHE A 11 15.26 10.90 -14.41
N THR A 12 14.55 11.97 -14.70
CA THR A 12 13.17 12.17 -14.24
C THR A 12 12.26 11.07 -14.77
N TYR A 13 12.41 10.71 -16.04
CA TYR A 13 11.66 9.63 -16.65
C TYR A 13 11.91 8.29 -15.93
N LEU A 14 13.16 7.98 -15.65
CA LEU A 14 13.51 6.73 -14.95
C LEU A 14 12.95 6.67 -13.54
N CYS A 15 12.90 7.80 -12.84
CA CYS A 15 12.31 7.88 -11.49
C CYS A 15 10.81 7.61 -11.48
N HIS A 16 10.15 7.76 -12.63
CA HIS A 16 8.71 7.53 -12.76
C HIS A 16 8.40 6.24 -13.51
N MET A 17 9.32 5.29 -13.53
CA MET A 17 9.09 3.99 -14.15
C MET A 17 8.04 3.20 -13.40
N LYS A 18 7.13 2.61 -14.16
CA LYS A 18 6.08 1.76 -13.63
C LYS A 18 6.65 0.41 -13.19
N GLN A 19 6.27 0.00 -11.99
CA GLN A 19 6.57 -1.32 -11.46
C GLN A 19 5.31 -2.18 -11.51
N GLU A 20 5.48 -3.47 -11.78
CA GLU A 20 4.34 -4.40 -11.84
C GLU A 20 4.72 -5.74 -11.21
N ILE A 21 3.75 -6.33 -10.52
CA ILE A 21 3.82 -7.70 -10.01
C ILE A 21 2.54 -8.41 -10.42
N ILE A 22 2.67 -9.61 -10.99
CA ILE A 22 1.52 -10.43 -11.34
C ILE A 22 1.31 -11.48 -10.26
N ILE A 23 0.08 -11.55 -9.74
CA ILE A 23 -0.33 -12.58 -8.79
C ILE A 23 -1.17 -13.60 -9.57
N ARG A 24 -0.67 -14.82 -9.69
CA ARG A 24 -1.29 -15.85 -10.54
C ARG A 24 -2.39 -16.63 -9.84
N GLY A 25 -2.41 -16.62 -8.52
CA GLY A 25 -3.40 -17.32 -7.72
C GLY A 25 -3.10 -17.19 -6.25
N ILE A 26 -3.91 -17.83 -5.40
CA ILE A 26 -3.76 -17.78 -3.95
C ILE A 26 -2.40 -18.32 -3.51
N GLU A 27 -1.93 -19.38 -4.15
CA GLU A 27 -0.64 -20.02 -3.85
C GLU A 27 0.55 -19.13 -4.22
N ASP A 28 0.34 -18.09 -5.01
CA ASP A 28 1.38 -17.17 -5.46
C ASP A 28 1.49 -15.90 -4.58
N LEU A 29 0.58 -15.75 -3.63
CA LEU A 29 0.48 -14.53 -2.81
C LEU A 29 1.72 -14.25 -1.98
N ASP A 30 2.28 -15.27 -1.35
CA ASP A 30 3.45 -15.08 -0.48
C ASP A 30 4.67 -14.59 -1.27
N ARG A 31 4.88 -15.16 -2.46
CA ARG A 31 5.94 -14.71 -3.35
C ARG A 31 5.71 -13.25 -3.78
N ALA A 32 4.50 -12.94 -4.21
CA ALA A 32 4.16 -11.59 -4.67
C ALA A 32 4.33 -10.56 -3.54
N ALA A 33 3.90 -10.90 -2.34
CA ALA A 33 4.04 -10.01 -1.18
C ALA A 33 5.51 -9.77 -0.84
N GLY A 34 6.34 -10.80 -0.86
CA GLY A 34 7.78 -10.68 -0.63
C GLY A 34 8.45 -9.80 -1.68
N GLU A 35 8.12 -10.00 -2.94
CA GLU A 35 8.65 -9.19 -4.04
C GLU A 35 8.21 -7.73 -3.90
N PHE A 36 6.96 -7.50 -3.54
CA PHE A 36 6.42 -6.16 -3.32
C PHE A 36 7.20 -5.42 -2.22
N LEU A 37 7.41 -6.09 -1.08
CA LEU A 37 8.13 -5.49 0.04
C LEU A 37 9.59 -5.14 -0.32
N GLU A 38 10.25 -5.98 -1.11
CA GLU A 38 11.59 -5.67 -1.61
C GLU A 38 11.58 -4.44 -2.50
N LYS A 39 10.63 -4.37 -3.43
CA LYS A 39 10.59 -3.31 -4.43
C LYS A 39 10.19 -1.95 -3.88
N ILE A 40 9.34 -1.92 -2.85
CA ILE A 40 8.96 -0.64 -2.23
C ILE A 40 10.07 -0.07 -1.35
N GLY A 41 11.03 -0.89 -0.94
CA GLY A 41 12.19 -0.46 -0.16
C GLY A 41 11.79 0.22 1.14
N ASN A 42 12.20 1.47 1.31
CA ASN A 42 11.96 2.23 2.54
C ASN A 42 10.64 2.99 2.56
N ASN A 43 9.79 2.83 1.55
CA ASN A 43 8.47 3.45 1.57
C ASN A 43 7.64 2.85 2.69
N THR A 44 7.03 3.71 3.51
CA THR A 44 6.21 3.27 4.64
C THR A 44 4.74 3.59 4.46
N LEU A 45 4.39 4.47 3.54
CA LEU A 45 3.02 4.90 3.31
C LEU A 45 2.51 4.30 2.01
N ILE A 46 1.63 3.31 2.11
CA ILE A 46 1.14 2.54 0.98
C ILE A 46 -0.38 2.71 0.88
N ALA A 47 -0.85 3.22 -0.24
CA ALA A 47 -2.28 3.40 -0.49
C ALA A 47 -2.71 2.46 -1.62
N PHE A 48 -3.60 1.52 -1.33
CA PHE A 48 -4.12 0.57 -2.30
C PHE A 48 -5.40 1.09 -2.96
N PHE A 49 -5.29 1.37 -4.25
CA PHE A 49 -6.43 1.74 -5.10
C PHE A 49 -6.86 0.49 -5.88
N ALA A 50 -8.05 -0.02 -5.58
CA ALA A 50 -8.50 -1.24 -6.21
C ALA A 50 -10.02 -1.36 -6.09
N PRO A 51 -10.70 -1.96 -7.08
CA PRO A 51 -12.14 -2.17 -6.97
C PRO A 51 -12.47 -3.18 -5.87
N MET A 52 -13.73 -3.16 -5.44
CA MET A 52 -14.24 -4.15 -4.48
C MET A 52 -14.05 -5.55 -5.05
N GLY A 53 -13.59 -6.49 -4.21
CA GLY A 53 -13.39 -7.86 -4.62
C GLY A 53 -12.10 -8.12 -5.40
N SER A 54 -11.21 -7.12 -5.52
CA SER A 54 -9.94 -7.29 -6.24
C SER A 54 -8.87 -8.03 -5.44
N GLY A 55 -9.07 -8.21 -4.13
CA GLY A 55 -8.11 -8.90 -3.27
C GLY A 55 -7.20 -8.00 -2.45
N LYS A 56 -7.60 -6.76 -2.20
CA LYS A 56 -6.82 -5.82 -1.37
C LYS A 56 -6.48 -6.40 -0.01
N THR A 57 -7.51 -6.85 0.72
CA THR A 57 -7.34 -7.41 2.05
C THR A 57 -6.54 -8.70 2.01
N THR A 58 -6.76 -9.53 0.99
CA THR A 58 -6.02 -10.77 0.79
C THR A 58 -4.54 -10.49 0.57
N PHE A 59 -4.21 -9.50 -0.23
CA PHE A 59 -2.81 -9.11 -0.44
C PHE A 59 -2.19 -8.51 0.82
N THR A 60 -2.93 -7.68 1.53
CA THR A 60 -2.50 -7.12 2.83
C THR A 60 -2.21 -8.25 3.82
N THR A 61 -3.06 -9.27 3.87
CA THR A 61 -2.85 -10.43 4.73
C THR A 61 -1.55 -11.15 4.39
N ALA A 62 -1.26 -11.31 3.09
CA ALA A 62 -0.02 -11.94 2.65
C ALA A 62 1.21 -11.09 3.04
N ILE A 63 1.12 -9.78 2.91
CA ILE A 63 2.19 -8.86 3.33
C ILE A 63 2.45 -9.01 4.83
N CYS A 64 1.39 -9.02 5.64
CA CYS A 64 1.50 -9.19 7.09
C CYS A 64 2.17 -10.52 7.45
N LYS A 65 1.80 -11.58 6.74
CA LYS A 65 2.38 -12.91 6.96
C LYS A 65 3.89 -12.90 6.68
N VAL A 66 4.31 -12.28 5.59
CA VAL A 66 5.74 -12.16 5.26
C VAL A 66 6.48 -11.37 6.32
N LEU A 67 5.85 -10.35 6.89
CA LEU A 67 6.43 -9.52 7.94
C LEU A 67 6.40 -10.20 9.32
N GLY A 68 5.83 -11.40 9.41
CA GLY A 68 5.81 -12.18 10.64
C GLY A 68 4.72 -11.79 11.63
N VAL A 69 3.66 -11.16 11.16
CA VAL A 69 2.49 -10.86 12.00
C VAL A 69 1.77 -12.16 12.33
N THR A 70 1.53 -12.40 13.62
CA THR A 70 0.81 -13.59 14.10
C THR A 70 -0.62 -13.28 14.51
N ASP A 71 -0.97 -11.99 14.64
CA ASP A 71 -2.34 -11.58 14.95
C ASP A 71 -3.28 -11.91 13.79
N PRO A 72 -4.58 -12.12 14.07
CA PRO A 72 -5.56 -12.24 12.99
C PRO A 72 -5.60 -10.97 12.16
N VAL A 73 -5.45 -11.11 10.84
CA VAL A 73 -5.44 -9.98 9.91
C VAL A 73 -6.75 -9.96 9.14
N GLY A 74 -7.37 -8.80 9.07
CA GLY A 74 -8.59 -8.58 8.31
C GLY A 74 -8.91 -7.10 8.27
N SER A 75 -9.90 -6.72 7.47
CA SER A 75 -10.33 -5.33 7.45
C SER A 75 -10.88 -4.92 8.81
N PRO A 76 -10.54 -3.72 9.31
CA PRO A 76 -11.12 -3.22 10.56
C PRO A 76 -12.64 -3.20 10.47
N THR A 77 -13.32 -3.79 11.46
CA THR A 77 -14.80 -3.92 11.42
C THR A 77 -15.48 -2.72 12.05
N PHE A 78 -15.03 -2.29 13.23
CA PHE A 78 -15.63 -1.20 13.97
C PHE A 78 -14.69 0.01 14.11
N ALA A 79 -13.40 -0.20 13.90
CA ALA A 79 -12.39 0.83 13.91
C ALA A 79 -11.93 1.11 12.49
N ILE A 80 -11.33 2.27 12.28
CA ILE A 80 -10.76 2.64 10.99
C ILE A 80 -9.36 2.06 10.82
N VAL A 81 -8.68 1.78 11.93
CA VAL A 81 -7.29 1.31 11.92
C VAL A 81 -7.11 0.12 12.84
N ASN A 82 -6.31 -0.85 12.40
CA ASN A 82 -5.80 -1.95 13.20
C ASN A 82 -4.29 -1.80 13.32
N GLU A 83 -3.77 -2.11 14.50
CA GLU A 83 -2.33 -2.19 14.73
C GLU A 83 -1.92 -3.65 14.81
N TYR A 84 -0.87 -4.02 14.09
CA TYR A 84 -0.28 -5.35 14.16
C TYR A 84 1.18 -5.24 14.56
N MET A 85 1.68 -6.26 15.27
CA MET A 85 3.09 -6.33 15.65
C MET A 85 3.84 -7.21 14.66
N ARG A 86 4.89 -6.67 14.06
CA ARG A 86 5.77 -7.41 13.15
C ARG A 86 6.75 -8.28 13.95
N ALA A 87 7.35 -9.26 13.27
CA ALA A 87 8.35 -10.13 13.90
C ALA A 87 9.57 -9.37 14.41
N ASP A 88 9.91 -8.22 13.80
CA ASP A 88 11.04 -7.38 14.23
C ASP A 88 10.71 -6.51 15.46
N GLY A 89 9.50 -6.58 15.97
CA GLY A 89 9.06 -5.81 17.13
C GLY A 89 8.47 -4.45 16.80
N ASP A 90 8.50 -4.03 15.54
CA ASP A 90 7.89 -2.76 15.14
C ASP A 90 6.42 -2.95 14.87
N PRO A 91 5.57 -1.95 15.19
CA PRO A 91 4.17 -2.00 14.81
C PRO A 91 4.00 -1.68 13.33
N MET A 92 2.87 -2.11 12.78
CA MET A 92 2.40 -1.66 11.48
C MET A 92 0.91 -1.36 11.59
N TYR A 93 0.41 -0.50 10.72
CA TYR A 93 -0.96 -0.02 10.77
C TYR A 93 -1.70 -0.35 9.48
N HIS A 94 -2.91 -0.88 9.64
CA HIS A 94 -3.77 -1.25 8.52
C HIS A 94 -5.07 -0.43 8.63
N PHE A 95 -5.28 0.46 7.65
CA PHE A 95 -6.43 1.36 7.61
C PHE A 95 -7.44 0.88 6.58
N ASP A 96 -8.72 1.08 6.90
CA ASP A 96 -9.80 0.91 5.94
C ASP A 96 -10.71 2.15 6.04
N PHE A 97 -10.70 2.95 4.99
CA PHE A 97 -11.47 4.21 4.94
C PHE A 97 -12.81 4.06 4.22
N TYR A 98 -13.25 2.84 3.97
CA TYR A 98 -14.47 2.60 3.19
C TYR A 98 -15.70 3.33 3.75
N ARG A 99 -15.84 3.35 5.08
CA ARG A 99 -17.00 3.93 5.76
C ARG A 99 -16.84 5.41 6.12
N ILE A 100 -15.73 6.01 5.77
CA ILE A 100 -15.52 7.43 6.06
C ILE A 100 -16.40 8.28 5.13
N ASN A 101 -17.15 9.19 5.73
CA ASN A 101 -17.99 10.14 5.02
C ASN A 101 -17.40 11.54 5.02
N LYS A 102 -16.59 11.89 6.02
CA LYS A 102 -15.97 13.20 6.18
C LYS A 102 -14.50 13.05 6.51
N LEU A 103 -13.66 13.92 5.95
CA LEU A 103 -12.23 13.93 6.23
C LEU A 103 -11.94 14.11 7.72
N SER A 104 -12.79 14.85 8.44
CA SER A 104 -12.64 15.07 9.88
C SER A 104 -12.63 13.76 10.67
N GLU A 105 -13.32 12.72 10.21
CA GLU A 105 -13.31 11.43 10.89
C GLU A 105 -11.92 10.81 10.94
N ALA A 106 -11.17 10.93 9.82
CA ALA A 106 -9.79 10.45 9.77
C ALA A 106 -8.86 11.28 10.66
N ILE A 107 -9.07 12.59 10.67
CA ILE A 107 -8.26 13.49 11.50
C ILE A 107 -8.51 13.19 13.00
N GLU A 108 -9.74 12.94 13.37
CA GLU A 108 -10.12 12.66 14.76
C GLU A 108 -9.49 11.40 15.33
N ILE A 109 -9.25 10.38 14.52
CA ILE A 109 -8.55 9.18 14.97
C ILE A 109 -7.05 9.36 15.09
N GLY A 110 -6.53 10.54 14.72
CA GLY A 110 -5.09 10.82 14.78
C GLY A 110 -4.31 10.30 13.59
N LEU A 111 -4.89 10.35 12.39
CA LEU A 111 -4.27 9.82 11.18
C LEU A 111 -2.82 10.27 11.01
N TYR A 112 -2.54 11.55 11.21
CA TYR A 112 -1.20 12.09 11.00
C TYR A 112 -0.16 11.53 11.96
N ASP A 113 -0.55 11.20 13.19
CA ASP A 113 0.36 10.56 14.15
C ASP A 113 0.81 9.20 13.65
N TYR A 114 -0.09 8.42 13.04
CA TYR A 114 0.25 7.14 12.44
C TYR A 114 1.15 7.32 11.23
N LEU A 115 0.79 8.24 10.32
CA LEU A 115 1.54 8.46 9.09
C LEU A 115 2.95 8.99 9.36
N ASP A 116 3.11 9.79 10.42
CA ASP A 116 4.39 10.37 10.82
C ASP A 116 5.24 9.44 11.68
N SER A 117 4.70 8.28 12.06
CA SER A 117 5.37 7.35 12.99
C SER A 117 6.62 6.69 12.41
N GLY A 118 6.77 6.68 11.09
CA GLY A 118 7.83 5.94 10.42
C GLY A 118 7.54 4.45 10.28
N CYS A 119 6.41 3.99 10.80
CA CYS A 119 5.97 2.60 10.68
C CYS A 119 5.21 2.37 9.39
N LEU A 120 5.17 1.12 8.93
CA LEU A 120 4.44 0.77 7.71
C LEU A 120 2.95 1.02 7.91
N CYS A 121 2.36 1.80 7.02
CA CYS A 121 0.93 2.10 6.99
C CYS A 121 0.37 1.61 5.66
N ILE A 122 -0.55 0.65 5.72
CA ILE A 122 -1.27 0.15 4.55
C ILE A 122 -2.68 0.68 4.61
N MET A 123 -3.11 1.36 3.56
CA MET A 123 -4.40 2.06 3.52
C MET A 123 -5.28 1.50 2.41
N GLU A 124 -6.48 1.02 2.77
CA GLU A 124 -7.52 0.60 1.82
C GLU A 124 -8.56 1.71 1.70
N TRP A 125 -9.14 1.85 0.52
CA TRP A 125 -10.07 2.94 0.18
C TRP A 125 -9.48 4.32 0.42
N PRO A 126 -8.23 4.57 -0.04
CA PRO A 126 -7.57 5.85 0.20
C PRO A 126 -8.24 7.00 -0.54
N GLU A 127 -9.02 6.73 -1.57
CA GLU A 127 -9.77 7.75 -2.31
C GLU A 127 -10.70 8.55 -1.42
N ASN A 128 -11.15 7.95 -0.30
CA ASN A 128 -12.05 8.64 0.64
C ASN A 128 -11.30 9.67 1.51
N ILE A 129 -9.98 9.63 1.53
CA ILE A 129 -9.15 10.59 2.28
C ILE A 129 -8.00 11.11 1.43
N GLU A 130 -8.15 11.12 0.12
CA GLU A 130 -7.04 11.44 -0.80
C GLU A 130 -6.43 12.81 -0.53
N ASP A 131 -7.26 13.80 -0.15
CA ASP A 131 -6.79 15.14 0.17
C ASP A 131 -5.87 15.18 1.40
N LEU A 132 -5.91 14.15 2.25
CA LEU A 132 -5.07 14.05 3.45
C LEU A 132 -3.80 13.24 3.23
N LEU A 133 -3.65 12.58 2.09
CA LEU A 133 -2.48 11.75 1.82
C LEU A 133 -1.22 12.60 1.62
N PRO A 134 -0.12 12.29 2.33
CA PRO A 134 1.15 12.94 2.06
C PRO A 134 1.63 12.69 0.63
N GLU A 135 2.41 13.63 0.11
CA GLU A 135 2.96 13.54 -1.25
C GLU A 135 3.81 12.28 -1.47
N GLU A 136 4.52 11.86 -0.44
CA GLU A 136 5.39 10.69 -0.49
C GLU A 136 4.64 9.37 -0.46
N THR A 137 3.31 9.37 -0.33
CA THR A 137 2.52 8.14 -0.32
C THR A 137 2.66 7.39 -1.63
N LEU A 138 3.03 6.11 -1.53
CA LEU A 138 3.10 5.24 -2.69
C LEU A 138 1.69 4.79 -3.07
N LYS A 139 1.23 5.19 -4.24
CA LYS A 139 -0.09 4.80 -4.75
C LYS A 139 0.05 3.50 -5.53
N VAL A 140 -0.58 2.46 -5.03
CA VAL A 140 -0.50 1.12 -5.58
C VAL A 140 -1.87 0.72 -6.12
N TYR A 141 -1.91 0.23 -7.34
CA TYR A 141 -3.14 -0.14 -8.03
C TYR A 141 -3.19 -1.65 -8.16
N ILE A 142 -4.33 -2.24 -7.81
CA ILE A 142 -4.57 -3.67 -8.00
C ILE A 142 -5.69 -3.81 -9.02
N THR A 143 -5.43 -4.51 -10.10
CA THR A 143 -6.41 -4.75 -11.15
C THR A 143 -6.63 -6.25 -11.34
N VAL A 144 -7.87 -6.62 -11.69
CA VAL A 144 -8.23 -8.00 -12.01
C VAL A 144 -8.14 -8.16 -13.51
N ASN A 145 -7.32 -9.11 -13.96
CA ASN A 145 -7.14 -9.38 -15.37
C ASN A 145 -8.22 -10.35 -15.89
N PRO A 146 -8.48 -10.38 -17.20
CA PRO A 146 -9.50 -11.29 -17.76
C PRO A 146 -9.30 -12.77 -17.43
N ASP A 147 -8.04 -13.20 -17.24
CA ASP A 147 -7.69 -14.58 -16.88
C ASP A 147 -7.74 -14.85 -15.38
N GLN A 148 -8.28 -13.90 -14.57
CA GLN A 148 -8.40 -13.96 -13.12
C GLN A 148 -7.09 -13.79 -12.36
N THR A 149 -5.99 -13.50 -13.03
CA THR A 149 -4.76 -13.06 -12.36
C THR A 149 -4.94 -11.62 -11.89
N ARG A 150 -4.08 -11.17 -10.98
CA ARG A 150 -4.10 -9.79 -10.47
C ARG A 150 -2.80 -9.11 -10.85
N THR A 151 -2.89 -7.84 -11.21
CA THR A 151 -1.70 -7.01 -11.43
C THR A 151 -1.63 -5.98 -10.32
N VAL A 152 -0.50 -5.96 -9.60
CA VAL A 152 -0.18 -4.93 -8.61
C VAL A 152 0.81 -3.99 -9.27
N SER A 153 0.49 -2.70 -9.38
CA SER A 153 1.33 -1.76 -10.10
C SER A 153 1.44 -0.42 -9.37
N TRP A 154 2.58 0.22 -9.55
CA TRP A 154 2.84 1.55 -8.99
C TRP A 154 3.97 2.20 -9.78
N GLU A 155 4.13 3.50 -9.57
CA GLU A 155 5.26 4.26 -10.13
C GLU A 155 6.28 4.51 -9.04
N ALA A 156 7.51 4.11 -9.33
CA ALA A 156 8.61 4.28 -8.37
C ALA A 156 9.21 5.68 -8.44
#